data_a2f39a4bbde2f8be7d1483f86cf69a96
#
_entry.id   a2f39a4bbde2f8be7d1483f86cf69a96
#
_cell.length_a   1.000
_cell.length_b   1.000
_cell.length_c   1.000
_cell.angle_alpha   90.00
_cell.angle_beta   90.00
_cell.angle_gamma   90.00
#
_symmetry.space_group_name_H-M   'P 1'
#
loop_
_entity.id
_entity.type
_entity.pdbx_description
1 polymer ?
#
loop_
_entity_poly.entity_id
_entity_poly.type
_entity_poly.pdbx_seq_one_letter_code
_entity_poly.pdbx_strand_id
1 'polypeptide(L)'
;MGFIQGCNMCKSPGEVGEIDTIKFNNDMKAKELFETKIKKNKEITIITNNNISKVISQYNLSANDIELPKEILESKPQNGFQTDLIKFSNGDTFHGYFNNNNKKEGYGVYVKKNGFIYKGLWKDDKIGDFGLFIDPDGNYYKGNLVNGEANGEGEMLINSKMKYIGNFNNNLPNQKGKLINFLDNSIYEGDLINGKKEGKGILKFKDGTIYEGDFIDDKYDGFGKMTFRNGCIYEGNFNNNTINGKGKYIYTDGKEYNGEFQKGLKHGFGRLSWNNDKYFEGFWINNKQHGEGMFYHNGKILKGIFRYGKMIMKIE
;
A
#
# COMPACT_ATOMS: atom_id res chain seq x y z
N MET A 1 -6.92 10.54 2.59
CA MET A 1 -6.19 11.76 2.96
C MET A 1 -4.73 11.44 3.19
N GLY A 2 -3.87 12.08 2.44
CA GLY A 2 -2.52 12.43 2.84
C GLY A 2 -1.48 11.31 2.76
N PHE A 3 -0.92 11.22 1.59
CA PHE A 3 0.51 11.40 1.39
C PHE A 3 1.43 10.28 1.90
N ILE A 4 1.71 9.36 1.03
CA ILE A 4 3.02 8.73 1.03
C ILE A 4 4.00 9.80 0.49
N GLN A 5 4.41 10.77 1.32
CA GLN A 5 5.62 11.53 1.04
C GLN A 5 6.78 10.55 1.10
N GLY A 6 7.66 10.59 0.10
CA GLY A 6 8.75 9.67 -0.11
C GLY A 6 9.38 9.19 1.18
N CYS A 7 9.45 7.88 1.33
CA CYS A 7 10.00 7.27 2.54
C CYS A 7 11.47 7.65 2.69
N ASN A 8 11.78 8.50 3.68
CA ASN A 8 13.17 8.84 4.02
C ASN A 8 14.00 7.63 4.50
N MET A 9 13.36 6.45 4.63
CA MET A 9 14.02 5.23 5.08
C MET A 9 15.07 4.72 4.09
N CYS A 10 14.81 4.86 2.80
CA CYS A 10 15.70 4.38 1.74
C CYS A 10 16.74 5.40 1.25
N LYS A 11 16.87 6.57 1.89
CA LYS A 11 18.01 7.43 1.60
C LYS A 11 19.27 6.72 2.06
N SER A 12 20.19 6.50 1.12
CA SER A 12 21.51 5.89 1.42
C SER A 12 22.07 6.44 2.72
N PRO A 13 22.66 5.60 3.59
CA PRO A 13 23.46 6.11 4.68
C PRO A 13 24.48 7.06 4.07
N GLY A 14 24.42 8.37 4.42
CA GLY A 14 25.39 9.35 3.95
C GLY A 14 26.80 8.77 4.11
N GLU A 15 27.71 9.14 3.22
CA GLU A 15 29.06 8.59 3.06
C GLU A 15 29.56 7.92 4.32
N VAL A 16 29.75 6.60 4.24
CA VAL A 16 30.26 5.80 5.37
C VAL A 16 31.66 6.35 5.65
N GLY A 17 31.83 6.99 6.79
CA GLY A 17 33.10 7.61 7.17
C GLY A 17 34.27 6.65 6.90
N GLU A 18 35.36 7.20 6.43
CA GLU A 18 36.59 6.47 6.13
C GLU A 18 36.89 5.47 7.24
N ILE A 19 37.11 4.22 6.84
CA ILE A 19 37.53 3.16 7.76
C ILE A 19 38.95 3.49 8.17
N ASP A 20 39.15 3.87 9.43
CA ASP A 20 40.49 3.85 10.00
C ASP A 20 41.07 2.45 9.81
N THR A 21 42.13 2.35 9.02
CA THR A 21 42.79 1.10 8.69
C THR A 21 43.38 0.47 9.95
N ILE A 22 42.63 -0.45 10.53
CA ILE A 22 43.15 -1.30 11.60
C ILE A 22 44.08 -2.31 10.94
N LYS A 23 45.41 -2.10 11.11
CA LYS A 23 46.41 -3.08 10.75
C LYS A 23 46.23 -4.31 11.63
N PHE A 24 45.78 -5.42 11.05
CA PHE A 24 45.75 -6.72 11.71
C PHE A 24 47.16 -7.29 11.76
N ASN A 25 47.81 -7.20 12.92
CA ASN A 25 48.96 -8.04 13.22
C ASN A 25 48.46 -9.44 13.63
N ASN A 26 48.81 -10.44 12.82
CA ASN A 26 48.64 -11.85 13.14
C ASN A 26 49.58 -12.19 14.32
N ASP A 27 49.08 -12.15 15.58
CA ASP A 27 49.69 -12.89 16.68
C ASP A 27 48.77 -13.04 17.90
N MET A 28 48.61 -14.32 18.31
CA MET A 28 48.28 -14.94 19.60
C MET A 28 47.31 -14.27 20.62
N LYS A 29 46.69 -13.15 20.37
CA LYS A 29 45.59 -12.57 21.18
C LYS A 29 44.19 -13.03 20.75
N ALA A 30 44.12 -13.99 19.84
CA ALA A 30 42.84 -14.42 19.22
C ALA A 30 41.89 -15.13 20.22
N LYS A 31 42.40 -15.77 21.28
CA LYS A 31 41.55 -16.55 22.20
C LYS A 31 40.83 -15.70 23.24
N GLU A 32 41.48 -14.67 23.79
CA GLU A 32 40.83 -13.73 24.73
C GLU A 32 39.82 -12.79 24.01
N LEU A 33 40.15 -12.43 22.76
CA LEU A 33 39.20 -11.74 21.89
C LEU A 33 37.96 -12.60 21.61
N PHE A 34 38.08 -13.91 21.50
CA PHE A 34 36.97 -14.81 21.14
C PHE A 34 35.87 -14.87 22.23
N GLU A 35 36.23 -14.85 23.52
CA GLU A 35 35.22 -14.89 24.60
C GLU A 35 34.55 -13.53 24.84
N THR A 36 35.22 -12.42 24.62
CA THR A 36 34.64 -11.07 24.63
C THR A 36 33.73 -10.86 23.42
N LYS A 37 34.00 -11.55 22.32
CA LYS A 37 33.29 -11.53 21.05
C LYS A 37 31.87 -12.15 21.13
N ILE A 38 31.71 -13.27 21.86
CA ILE A 38 30.41 -13.92 22.04
C ILE A 38 29.41 -13.03 22.80
N LYS A 39 29.88 -12.19 23.75
CA LYS A 39 29.03 -11.23 24.46
C LYS A 39 28.54 -10.09 23.55
N LYS A 40 29.37 -9.58 22.63
CA LYS A 40 29.01 -8.49 21.69
C LYS A 40 28.04 -8.94 20.60
N ASN A 41 28.18 -10.16 20.08
CA ASN A 41 27.21 -10.74 19.14
C ASN A 41 25.80 -10.87 19.75
N LYS A 42 25.72 -11.15 21.07
CA LYS A 42 24.44 -11.16 21.78
C LYS A 42 23.77 -9.77 21.85
N GLU A 43 24.56 -8.70 21.98
CA GLU A 43 24.02 -7.33 22.03
C GLU A 43 23.41 -6.88 20.70
N ILE A 44 24.02 -7.19 19.55
CA ILE A 44 23.41 -6.88 18.24
C ILE A 44 22.14 -7.70 18.01
N THR A 45 22.19 -9.00 18.30
CA THR A 45 21.02 -9.86 18.16
C THR A 45 19.87 -9.34 19.05
N ILE A 46 20.18 -8.85 20.26
CA ILE A 46 19.17 -8.29 21.17
C ILE A 46 18.59 -6.98 20.63
N ILE A 47 19.40 -6.03 20.17
CA ILE A 47 18.93 -4.74 19.65
C ILE A 47 18.07 -4.94 18.39
N THR A 48 18.52 -5.77 17.45
CA THR A 48 17.75 -6.07 16.24
C THR A 48 16.48 -6.85 16.55
N ASN A 49 16.53 -7.82 17.46
CA ASN A 49 15.35 -8.60 17.86
C ASN A 49 14.33 -7.77 18.65
N ASN A 50 14.78 -6.84 19.50
CA ASN A 50 13.86 -5.96 20.24
C ASN A 50 13.06 -5.03 19.30
N ASN A 51 13.72 -4.45 18.28
CA ASN A 51 13.02 -3.61 17.31
C ASN A 51 12.11 -4.46 16.41
N ILE A 52 12.56 -5.64 15.98
CA ILE A 52 11.74 -6.60 15.23
C ILE A 52 10.56 -7.08 16.08
N SER A 53 10.78 -7.45 17.35
CA SER A 53 9.73 -7.87 18.26
C SER A 53 8.70 -6.78 18.51
N LYS A 54 9.12 -5.50 18.57
CA LYS A 54 8.23 -4.35 18.67
C LYS A 54 7.32 -4.22 17.43
N VAL A 55 7.85 -4.38 16.22
CA VAL A 55 7.07 -4.39 14.98
C VAL A 55 6.09 -5.56 14.96
N ILE A 56 6.56 -6.77 15.28
CA ILE A 56 5.72 -7.99 15.33
C ILE A 56 4.56 -7.82 16.32
N SER A 57 4.86 -7.40 17.57
CA SER A 57 3.84 -7.28 18.62
C SER A 57 2.82 -6.18 18.35
N GLN A 58 3.25 -5.08 17.74
CA GLN A 58 2.39 -3.93 17.48
C GLN A 58 1.36 -4.18 16.36
N TYR A 59 1.69 -5.05 15.38
CA TYR A 59 0.87 -5.27 14.18
C TYR A 59 0.40 -6.70 13.99
N ASN A 60 0.60 -7.58 14.98
CA ASN A 60 0.25 -9.00 14.84
C ASN A 60 0.89 -9.65 13.60
N LEU A 61 2.06 -9.13 13.16
CA LEU A 61 2.82 -9.68 12.05
C LEU A 61 3.51 -10.97 12.50
N SER A 62 3.61 -11.96 11.63
CA SER A 62 4.45 -13.12 11.92
C SER A 62 5.94 -12.75 11.78
N ALA A 63 6.81 -13.44 12.49
CA ALA A 63 8.26 -13.26 12.31
C ALA A 63 8.67 -13.45 10.84
N ASN A 64 7.98 -14.32 10.11
CA ASN A 64 8.21 -14.61 8.70
C ASN A 64 7.94 -13.41 7.78
N ASP A 65 7.02 -12.48 8.14
CA ASP A 65 6.70 -11.31 7.31
C ASP A 65 7.89 -10.35 7.13
N ILE A 66 8.82 -10.32 8.11
CA ILE A 66 10.00 -9.45 8.09
C ILE A 66 11.32 -10.24 8.00
N GLU A 67 11.26 -11.56 7.80
CA GLU A 67 12.44 -12.38 7.55
C GLU A 67 12.91 -12.21 6.11
N LEU A 68 14.23 -12.19 5.93
CA LEU A 68 14.82 -12.14 4.59
C LEU A 68 14.84 -13.53 3.97
N PRO A 69 14.77 -13.64 2.63
CA PRO A 69 14.94 -14.90 1.91
C PRO A 69 16.26 -15.58 2.30
N LYS A 70 16.24 -16.92 2.32
CA LYS A 70 17.40 -17.72 2.72
C LYS A 70 18.62 -17.44 1.86
N GLU A 71 18.44 -17.24 0.56
CA GLU A 71 19.48 -16.91 -0.40
C GLU A 71 20.23 -15.62 -0.02
N ILE A 72 19.50 -14.65 0.55
CA ILE A 72 20.08 -13.40 1.03
C ILE A 72 20.88 -13.65 2.31
N LEU A 73 20.31 -14.39 3.27
CA LEU A 73 20.97 -14.68 4.56
C LEU A 73 22.24 -15.51 4.39
N GLU A 74 22.30 -16.39 3.39
CA GLU A 74 23.42 -17.26 3.10
C GLU A 74 24.43 -16.62 2.12
N SER A 75 24.16 -15.42 1.60
CA SER A 75 25.03 -14.73 0.65
C SER A 75 26.35 -14.33 1.33
N LYS A 76 27.45 -14.85 0.79
CA LYS A 76 28.82 -14.55 1.23
C LYS A 76 29.74 -14.33 0.02
N PRO A 77 30.78 -13.52 0.15
CA PRO A 77 31.75 -13.35 -0.93
C PRO A 77 32.52 -14.65 -1.20
N GLN A 78 32.91 -14.85 -2.45
CA GLN A 78 33.65 -16.05 -2.88
C GLN A 78 34.99 -16.17 -2.15
N ASN A 79 35.68 -15.04 -1.92
CA ASN A 79 36.91 -14.94 -1.20
C ASN A 79 36.78 -13.82 -0.16
N GLY A 80 36.25 -14.13 1.01
CA GLY A 80 36.01 -13.14 2.05
C GLY A 80 35.93 -13.78 3.42
N PHE A 81 35.77 -12.97 4.43
CA PHE A 81 35.69 -13.39 5.82
C PHE A 81 34.49 -12.73 6.51
N GLN A 82 33.87 -13.46 7.40
CA GLN A 82 32.84 -12.92 8.27
C GLN A 82 33.53 -12.22 9.45
N THR A 83 33.03 -11.02 9.77
CA THR A 83 33.48 -10.30 10.96
C THR A 83 32.54 -10.52 12.12
N ASP A 84 33.09 -10.40 13.32
CA ASP A 84 32.32 -10.09 14.50
C ASP A 84 31.78 -8.65 14.42
N LEU A 85 31.14 -8.20 15.51
CA LEU A 85 30.63 -6.85 15.60
C LEU A 85 31.75 -5.81 15.46
N ILE A 86 31.70 -5.01 14.39
CA ILE A 86 32.52 -3.81 14.23
C ILE A 86 31.73 -2.61 14.75
N LYS A 87 32.34 -1.79 15.58
CA LYS A 87 31.85 -0.50 16.01
C LYS A 87 32.66 0.61 15.37
N PHE A 88 32.01 1.48 14.63
CA PHE A 88 32.63 2.64 14.00
C PHE A 88 32.76 3.82 14.97
N SER A 89 33.63 4.77 14.65
CA SER A 89 33.87 5.98 15.46
C SER A 89 32.64 6.85 15.64
N ASN A 90 31.72 6.87 14.65
CA ASN A 90 30.42 7.57 14.71
C ASN A 90 29.39 6.89 15.61
N GLY A 91 29.70 5.69 16.13
CA GLY A 91 28.83 4.89 16.99
C GLY A 91 27.92 3.91 16.26
N ASP A 92 27.98 3.85 14.93
CA ASP A 92 27.31 2.82 14.14
C ASP A 92 27.99 1.47 14.33
N THR A 93 27.28 0.38 14.00
CA THR A 93 27.82 -0.97 14.09
C THR A 93 27.53 -1.77 12.82
N PHE A 94 28.42 -2.72 12.50
CA PHE A 94 28.27 -3.66 11.41
C PHE A 94 28.64 -5.08 11.83
N HIS A 95 27.87 -6.04 11.36
CA HIS A 95 28.15 -7.47 11.44
C HIS A 95 27.82 -8.11 10.09
N GLY A 96 28.78 -8.78 9.46
CA GLY A 96 28.59 -9.36 8.14
C GLY A 96 29.90 -9.78 7.49
N TYR A 97 29.88 -9.84 6.17
CA TYR A 97 31.01 -10.28 5.39
C TYR A 97 31.79 -9.10 4.80
N PHE A 98 33.12 -9.30 4.68
CA PHE A 98 34.05 -8.44 3.95
C PHE A 98 34.77 -9.25 2.88
N ASN A 99 35.05 -8.61 1.75
CA ASN A 99 35.94 -9.16 0.72
C ASN A 99 37.43 -8.95 1.08
N ASN A 100 38.32 -9.47 0.24
CA ASN A 100 39.77 -9.36 0.45
C ASN A 100 40.32 -7.91 0.42
N ASN A 101 39.52 -6.95 -0.09
CA ASN A 101 39.85 -5.53 -0.09
C ASN A 101 39.32 -4.79 1.14
N ASN A 102 38.86 -5.51 2.18
CA ASN A 102 38.25 -5.00 3.40
C ASN A 102 36.98 -4.15 3.14
N LYS A 103 36.26 -4.45 2.06
CA LYS A 103 34.95 -3.83 1.77
C LYS A 103 33.83 -4.76 2.13
N LYS A 104 32.73 -4.21 2.63
CA LYS A 104 31.49 -4.96 2.93
C LYS A 104 30.98 -5.62 1.65
N GLU A 105 30.72 -6.93 1.71
CA GLU A 105 30.24 -7.72 0.57
C GLU A 105 29.45 -8.94 1.06
N GLY A 106 28.38 -9.34 0.34
CA GLY A 106 27.48 -10.40 0.78
C GLY A 106 26.50 -9.91 1.84
N TYR A 107 25.99 -10.82 2.66
CA TYR A 107 25.04 -10.47 3.70
C TYR A 107 25.68 -9.71 4.86
N GLY A 108 25.00 -8.67 5.34
CA GLY A 108 25.42 -7.94 6.53
C GLY A 108 24.30 -7.15 7.17
N VAL A 109 24.48 -6.90 8.47
CA VAL A 109 23.58 -6.09 9.31
C VAL A 109 24.31 -4.83 9.73
N TYR A 110 23.75 -3.67 9.38
CA TYR A 110 24.26 -2.37 9.77
C TYR A 110 23.25 -1.68 10.67
N VAL A 111 23.70 -1.22 11.82
CA VAL A 111 22.85 -0.51 12.79
C VAL A 111 23.43 0.87 13.01
N LYS A 112 22.67 1.92 12.67
CA LYS A 112 23.05 3.30 12.98
C LYS A 112 22.86 3.60 14.46
N LYS A 113 23.66 4.48 15.01
CA LYS A 113 23.57 4.96 16.40
C LYS A 113 22.17 5.49 16.74
N ASN A 114 21.45 6.05 15.77
CA ASN A 114 20.09 6.57 15.94
C ASN A 114 18.99 5.49 15.87
N GLY A 115 19.37 4.21 15.77
CA GLY A 115 18.42 3.08 15.79
C GLY A 115 17.94 2.60 14.42
N PHE A 116 18.34 3.21 13.31
CA PHE A 116 18.06 2.65 11.98
C PHE A 116 18.84 1.36 11.76
N ILE A 117 18.19 0.36 11.17
CA ILE A 117 18.77 -0.94 10.87
C ILE A 117 18.64 -1.19 9.36
N TYR A 118 19.74 -1.64 8.76
CA TYR A 118 19.72 -2.28 7.45
C TYR A 118 20.20 -3.73 7.58
N LYS A 119 19.46 -4.66 7.02
CA LYS A 119 19.83 -6.07 6.85
C LYS A 119 19.72 -6.41 5.38
N GLY A 120 20.77 -6.89 4.76
CA GLY A 120 20.70 -7.20 3.33
C GLY A 120 22.05 -7.40 2.70
N LEU A 121 22.04 -7.33 1.39
CA LEU A 121 23.24 -7.50 0.57
C LEU A 121 24.07 -6.23 0.57
N TRP A 122 25.38 -6.45 0.54
CA TRP A 122 26.41 -5.43 0.37
C TRP A 122 27.27 -5.76 -0.83
N LYS A 123 27.73 -4.74 -1.54
CA LYS A 123 28.68 -4.85 -2.63
C LYS A 123 29.63 -3.66 -2.60
N ASP A 124 30.93 -3.90 -2.39
CA ASP A 124 31.97 -2.86 -2.33
C ASP A 124 31.63 -1.68 -1.40
N ASP A 125 31.23 -1.96 -0.14
CA ASP A 125 30.76 -1.00 0.88
C ASP A 125 29.42 -0.33 0.58
N LYS A 126 28.80 -0.61 -0.54
CA LYS A 126 27.48 -0.07 -0.91
C LYS A 126 26.37 -1.07 -0.57
N ILE A 127 25.19 -0.55 -0.30
CA ILE A 127 23.96 -1.35 -0.19
C ILE A 127 23.73 -2.04 -1.53
N GLY A 128 23.51 -3.36 -1.49
CA GLY A 128 23.23 -4.19 -2.64
C GLY A 128 21.79 -4.05 -3.16
N ASP A 129 21.38 -5.03 -3.93
CA ASP A 129 20.13 -5.00 -4.71
C ASP A 129 18.91 -5.56 -3.97
N PHE A 130 19.08 -6.06 -2.74
CA PHE A 130 17.98 -6.54 -1.89
C PHE A 130 18.26 -6.34 -0.40
N GLY A 131 17.24 -5.91 0.36
CA GLY A 131 17.41 -5.74 1.80
C GLY A 131 16.13 -5.36 2.55
N LEU A 132 16.30 -5.28 3.87
CA LEU A 132 15.32 -4.86 4.84
C LEU A 132 15.86 -3.64 5.59
N PHE A 133 15.15 -2.53 5.50
CA PHE A 133 15.34 -1.33 6.33
C PHE A 133 14.31 -1.32 7.45
N ILE A 134 14.71 -0.96 8.66
CA ILE A 134 13.81 -0.75 9.79
C ILE A 134 14.20 0.59 10.43
N ASP A 135 13.23 1.45 10.66
CA ASP A 135 13.43 2.70 11.39
C ASP A 135 13.18 2.54 12.90
N PRO A 136 13.56 3.52 13.73
CA PRO A 136 13.34 3.47 15.19
C PRO A 136 11.87 3.37 15.60
N ASP A 137 10.94 3.80 14.75
CA ASP A 137 9.49 3.75 15.00
C ASP A 137 8.89 2.40 14.62
N GLY A 138 9.69 1.50 14.01
CA GLY A 138 9.29 0.16 13.59
C GLY A 138 8.67 0.12 12.21
N ASN A 139 8.71 1.21 11.43
CA ASN A 139 8.39 1.15 10.02
C ASN A 139 9.48 0.36 9.28
N TYR A 140 9.11 -0.33 8.22
CA TYR A 140 10.09 -1.08 7.46
C TYR A 140 9.82 -1.03 5.95
N TYR A 141 10.89 -1.25 5.20
CA TYR A 141 10.86 -1.65 3.80
C TYR A 141 11.65 -2.94 3.63
N LYS A 142 11.10 -3.89 2.88
CA LYS A 142 11.76 -5.15 2.48
C LYS A 142 11.56 -5.35 0.98
N GLY A 143 12.63 -5.47 0.22
CA GLY A 143 12.50 -5.67 -1.20
C GLY A 143 13.73 -5.31 -2.01
N ASN A 144 13.52 -5.16 -3.31
CA ASN A 144 14.55 -4.83 -4.29
C ASN A 144 15.01 -3.37 -4.16
N LEU A 145 16.30 -3.17 -4.38
CA LEU A 145 16.97 -1.89 -4.24
C LEU A 145 17.80 -1.58 -5.49
N VAL A 146 17.83 -0.32 -5.87
CA VAL A 146 18.77 0.22 -6.85
C VAL A 146 19.44 1.43 -6.22
N ASN A 147 20.76 1.41 -6.09
CA ASN A 147 21.54 2.46 -5.42
C ASN A 147 21.04 2.81 -4.00
N GLY A 148 20.52 1.81 -3.26
CA GLY A 148 19.99 1.97 -1.91
C GLY A 148 18.57 2.56 -1.85
N GLU A 149 17.90 2.72 -2.98
CA GLU A 149 16.51 3.15 -3.07
C GLU A 149 15.59 2.01 -3.44
N ALA A 150 14.37 2.01 -2.90
CA ALA A 150 13.35 1.01 -3.23
C ALA A 150 12.98 1.09 -4.72
N ASN A 151 13.27 0.04 -5.47
CA ASN A 151 12.96 -0.09 -6.90
C ASN A 151 12.64 -1.55 -7.23
N GLY A 152 11.51 -1.80 -7.90
CA GLY A 152 11.03 -3.15 -8.18
C GLY A 152 10.13 -3.68 -7.06
N GLU A 153 10.04 -5.00 -6.92
CA GLU A 153 9.13 -5.63 -5.97
C GLU A 153 9.59 -5.43 -4.51
N GLY A 154 8.62 -5.15 -3.66
CA GLY A 154 8.88 -4.98 -2.23
C GLY A 154 7.62 -4.85 -1.40
N GLU A 155 7.84 -4.75 -0.11
CA GLU A 155 6.80 -4.51 0.88
C GLU A 155 7.25 -3.42 1.85
N MET A 156 6.34 -2.55 2.25
CA MET A 156 6.60 -1.42 3.13
C MET A 156 5.50 -1.27 4.16
N LEU A 157 5.90 -1.07 5.42
CA LEU A 157 5.00 -0.62 6.49
C LEU A 157 5.27 0.87 6.75
N ILE A 158 4.21 1.68 6.74
CA ILE A 158 4.30 3.14 6.85
C ILE A 158 3.51 3.61 8.06
N ASN A 159 4.19 4.38 8.95
CA ASN A 159 3.58 5.00 10.14
C ASN A 159 2.73 4.02 10.95
N SER A 160 3.08 2.74 10.90
CA SER A 160 2.35 1.69 11.58
C SER A 160 0.85 1.61 11.23
N LYS A 161 0.44 2.24 10.14
CA LYS A 161 -0.96 2.40 9.75
C LYS A 161 -1.29 1.83 8.38
N MET A 162 -0.31 1.73 7.51
CA MET A 162 -0.49 1.25 6.16
C MET A 162 0.63 0.28 5.77
N LYS A 163 0.24 -0.83 5.15
CA LYS A 163 1.17 -1.78 4.52
C LYS A 163 0.93 -1.75 3.02
N TYR A 164 2.00 -1.59 2.27
CA TYR A 164 2.00 -1.72 0.82
C TYR A 164 2.82 -2.93 0.40
N ILE A 165 2.32 -3.69 -0.57
CA ILE A 165 3.00 -4.83 -1.19
C ILE A 165 2.85 -4.66 -2.69
N GLY A 166 3.96 -4.56 -3.42
CA GLY A 166 3.94 -4.35 -4.86
C GLY A 166 5.22 -3.72 -5.37
N ASN A 167 5.12 -3.07 -6.53
CA ASN A 167 6.26 -2.44 -7.17
C ASN A 167 6.56 -1.04 -6.62
N PHE A 168 7.84 -0.72 -6.57
CA PHE A 168 8.36 0.58 -6.18
C PHE A 168 9.14 1.22 -7.33
N ASN A 169 9.12 2.54 -7.38
CA ASN A 169 9.97 3.35 -8.22
C ASN A 169 10.47 4.54 -7.40
N ASN A 170 11.79 4.64 -7.22
CA ASN A 170 12.44 5.69 -6.45
C ASN A 170 11.76 5.92 -5.07
N ASN A 171 11.67 4.86 -4.26
CA ASN A 171 11.09 4.84 -2.92
C ASN A 171 9.57 5.05 -2.83
N LEU A 172 8.85 5.13 -3.96
CA LEU A 172 7.42 5.32 -3.99
C LEU A 172 6.71 4.08 -4.55
N PRO A 173 5.58 3.66 -3.95
CA PRO A 173 4.69 2.68 -4.55
C PRO A 173 4.31 3.08 -5.97
N ASN A 174 4.45 2.17 -6.91
CA ASN A 174 4.19 2.43 -8.33
C ASN A 174 3.70 1.17 -9.02
N GLN A 175 2.98 1.32 -10.16
CA GLN A 175 2.37 0.21 -10.88
C GLN A 175 1.36 -0.57 -10.01
N LYS A 176 1.23 -1.89 -10.24
CA LYS A 176 0.27 -2.73 -9.50
C LYS A 176 0.76 -3.07 -8.10
N GLY A 177 -0.16 -2.99 -7.16
CA GLY A 177 0.13 -3.37 -5.79
C GLY A 177 -1.12 -3.49 -4.91
N LYS A 178 -0.87 -3.92 -3.68
CA LYS A 178 -1.87 -4.08 -2.63
C LYS A 178 -1.55 -3.12 -1.48
N LEU A 179 -2.52 -2.27 -1.14
CA LEU A 179 -2.44 -1.34 -0.03
C LEU A 179 -3.44 -1.76 1.06
N ILE A 180 -2.96 -2.00 2.26
CA ILE A 180 -3.77 -2.35 3.42
C ILE A 180 -3.73 -1.17 4.38
N ASN A 181 -4.88 -0.60 4.67
CA ASN A 181 -5.01 0.47 5.66
C ASN A 181 -5.54 -0.11 6.99
N PHE A 182 -4.70 -0.10 8.01
CA PHE A 182 -5.07 -0.63 9.35
C PHE A 182 -5.96 0.31 10.16
N LEU A 183 -6.12 1.59 9.76
CA LEU A 183 -6.98 2.53 10.47
C LEU A 183 -8.47 2.26 10.23
N ASP A 184 -8.82 1.95 9.00
CA ASP A 184 -10.20 1.68 8.58
C ASP A 184 -10.41 0.24 8.10
N ASN A 185 -9.35 -0.59 8.12
CA ASN A 185 -9.30 -1.96 7.62
C ASN A 185 -9.73 -2.07 6.15
N SER A 186 -9.47 -1.04 5.34
CA SER A 186 -9.68 -1.10 3.91
C SER A 186 -8.51 -1.76 3.19
N ILE A 187 -8.81 -2.41 2.07
CA ILE A 187 -7.82 -3.06 1.21
C ILE A 187 -8.04 -2.58 -0.22
N TYR A 188 -7.00 -2.01 -0.80
CA TYR A 188 -6.94 -1.65 -2.21
C TYR A 188 -6.02 -2.61 -2.97
N GLU A 189 -6.46 -3.06 -4.14
CA GLU A 189 -5.66 -3.82 -5.09
C GLU A 189 -5.83 -3.18 -6.48
N GLY A 190 -4.76 -2.65 -7.07
CA GLY A 190 -4.85 -1.94 -8.34
C GLY A 190 -3.59 -1.18 -8.71
N ASP A 191 -3.75 -0.25 -9.65
CA ASP A 191 -2.65 0.57 -10.16
C ASP A 191 -2.37 1.74 -9.21
N LEU A 192 -1.08 2.05 -9.03
CA LEU A 192 -0.60 3.20 -8.29
C LEU A 192 0.40 4.00 -9.13
N ILE A 193 0.40 5.31 -8.98
CA ILE A 193 1.42 6.21 -9.49
C ILE A 193 1.89 7.10 -8.34
N ASN A 194 3.18 7.03 -8.01
CA ASN A 194 3.79 7.81 -6.92
C ASN A 194 3.04 7.69 -5.58
N GLY A 195 2.58 6.47 -5.27
CA GLY A 195 1.89 6.15 -4.03
C GLY A 195 0.41 6.51 -3.98
N LYS A 196 -0.16 7.04 -5.06
CA LYS A 196 -1.59 7.34 -5.19
C LYS A 196 -2.29 6.30 -6.04
N LYS A 197 -3.55 5.98 -5.71
CA LYS A 197 -4.39 5.12 -6.54
C LYS A 197 -4.67 5.83 -7.85
N GLU A 198 -4.40 5.14 -8.95
CA GLU A 198 -4.53 5.65 -10.31
C GLU A 198 -4.97 4.52 -11.23
N GLY A 199 -5.70 4.82 -12.33
CA GLY A 199 -6.14 3.79 -13.26
C GLY A 199 -7.16 2.83 -12.67
N LYS A 200 -7.03 1.51 -12.90
CA LYS A 200 -7.99 0.50 -12.46
C LYS A 200 -7.63 -0.09 -11.10
N GLY A 201 -8.66 -0.26 -10.26
CA GLY A 201 -8.47 -0.89 -8.95
C GLY A 201 -9.75 -1.36 -8.28
N ILE A 202 -9.54 -2.16 -7.25
CA ILE A 202 -10.61 -2.67 -6.37
C ILE A 202 -10.31 -2.17 -4.95
N LEU A 203 -11.27 -1.49 -4.34
CA LEU A 203 -11.21 -1.06 -2.95
C LEU A 203 -12.31 -1.74 -2.14
N LYS A 204 -11.90 -2.51 -1.14
CA LYS A 204 -12.78 -3.23 -0.21
C LYS A 204 -12.76 -2.52 1.13
N PHE A 205 -13.91 -2.16 1.65
CA PHE A 205 -14.08 -1.55 2.96
C PHE A 205 -14.41 -2.58 4.03
N LYS A 206 -14.09 -2.25 5.28
CA LYS A 206 -14.41 -3.08 6.44
C LYS A 206 -15.90 -3.42 6.58
N ASP A 207 -16.77 -2.51 6.16
CA ASP A 207 -18.23 -2.69 6.26
C ASP A 207 -18.82 -3.62 5.19
N GLY A 208 -17.96 -4.14 4.28
CA GLY A 208 -18.36 -4.99 3.16
C GLY A 208 -18.69 -4.24 1.87
N THR A 209 -18.62 -2.91 1.86
CA THR A 209 -18.72 -2.12 0.61
C THR A 209 -17.50 -2.40 -0.27
N ILE A 210 -17.73 -2.57 -1.58
CA ILE A 210 -16.66 -2.80 -2.57
C ILE A 210 -16.85 -1.81 -3.71
N TYR A 211 -15.78 -1.13 -4.07
CA TYR A 211 -15.68 -0.37 -5.30
C TYR A 211 -14.69 -1.05 -6.25
N GLU A 212 -15.08 -1.19 -7.52
CA GLU A 212 -14.26 -1.69 -8.61
C GLU A 212 -14.39 -0.74 -9.80
N GLY A 213 -13.31 -0.08 -10.21
CA GLY A 213 -13.41 0.92 -11.28
C GLY A 213 -12.18 1.78 -11.42
N ASP A 214 -12.41 2.96 -12.02
CA ASP A 214 -11.38 3.95 -12.30
C ASP A 214 -11.05 4.81 -11.07
N PHE A 215 -9.76 5.07 -10.90
CA PHE A 215 -9.20 5.97 -9.89
C PHE A 215 -8.39 7.08 -10.57
N ILE A 216 -8.52 8.29 -10.07
CA ILE A 216 -7.67 9.42 -10.38
C ILE A 216 -7.33 10.10 -9.05
N ASP A 217 -6.02 10.19 -8.74
CA ASP A 217 -5.51 10.90 -7.55
C ASP A 217 -6.22 10.47 -6.25
N ASP A 218 -6.25 9.13 -5.99
CA ASP A 218 -6.90 8.46 -4.85
C ASP A 218 -8.44 8.47 -4.83
N LYS A 219 -9.10 9.05 -5.82
CA LYS A 219 -10.56 9.20 -5.87
C LYS A 219 -11.17 8.28 -6.91
N TYR A 220 -12.41 7.84 -6.67
CA TYR A 220 -13.24 7.26 -7.73
C TYR A 220 -13.54 8.35 -8.74
N ASP A 221 -13.08 8.19 -9.96
CA ASP A 221 -13.31 9.14 -11.05
C ASP A 221 -13.26 8.40 -12.39
N GLY A 222 -14.36 8.46 -13.16
CA GLY A 222 -14.57 7.64 -14.34
C GLY A 222 -15.65 6.59 -14.15
N PHE A 223 -15.51 5.43 -14.80
CA PHE A 223 -16.50 4.36 -14.74
C PHE A 223 -16.15 3.35 -13.65
N GLY A 224 -17.18 2.95 -12.87
CA GLY A 224 -16.98 1.95 -11.82
C GLY A 224 -18.28 1.28 -11.37
N LYS A 225 -18.10 0.20 -10.60
CA LYS A 225 -19.15 -0.56 -9.94
C LYS A 225 -18.95 -0.47 -8.43
N MET A 226 -19.99 -0.08 -7.72
CA MET A 226 -20.02 -0.08 -6.26
C MET A 226 -21.07 -1.06 -5.76
N THR A 227 -20.64 -2.04 -4.99
CA THR A 227 -21.52 -2.93 -4.23
C THR A 227 -21.56 -2.41 -2.81
N PHE A 228 -22.70 -1.93 -2.39
CA PHE A 228 -22.89 -1.39 -1.05
C PHE A 228 -23.08 -2.51 -0.02
N ARG A 229 -22.72 -2.22 1.22
CA ARG A 229 -22.87 -3.15 2.34
C ARG A 229 -24.30 -3.74 2.51
N ASN A 230 -25.33 -3.00 2.10
CA ASN A 230 -26.72 -3.46 2.12
C ASN A 230 -27.10 -4.34 0.92
N GLY A 231 -26.17 -4.64 0.01
CA GLY A 231 -26.40 -5.45 -1.18
C GLY A 231 -26.92 -4.69 -2.40
N CYS A 232 -27.19 -3.39 -2.31
CA CYS A 232 -27.46 -2.58 -3.50
C CYS A 232 -26.21 -2.46 -4.38
N ILE A 233 -26.40 -2.29 -5.69
CA ILE A 233 -25.30 -2.15 -6.65
C ILE A 233 -25.50 -0.88 -7.46
N TYR A 234 -24.46 -0.09 -7.61
CA TYR A 234 -24.38 0.96 -8.61
C TYR A 234 -23.31 0.62 -9.63
N GLU A 235 -23.61 0.79 -10.90
CA GLU A 235 -22.66 0.68 -12.00
C GLU A 235 -22.82 1.87 -12.94
N GLY A 236 -21.79 2.68 -13.10
CA GLY A 236 -21.88 3.91 -13.89
C GLY A 236 -20.73 4.88 -13.57
N ASN A 237 -20.99 6.15 -13.88
CA ASN A 237 -19.98 7.19 -13.77
C ASN A 237 -19.85 7.72 -12.33
N PHE A 238 -18.60 7.95 -11.95
CA PHE A 238 -18.19 8.65 -10.72
C PHE A 238 -17.44 9.93 -11.09
N ASN A 239 -17.52 10.91 -10.24
CA ASN A 239 -16.69 12.11 -10.29
C ASN A 239 -16.33 12.51 -8.87
N ASN A 240 -15.02 12.61 -8.56
CA ASN A 240 -14.50 12.98 -7.24
C ASN A 240 -15.20 12.22 -6.09
N ASN A 241 -15.16 10.89 -6.10
CA ASN A 241 -15.80 9.99 -5.11
C ASN A 241 -17.32 10.04 -5.05
N THR A 242 -17.98 10.68 -6.00
CA THR A 242 -19.43 10.86 -5.99
C THR A 242 -20.04 10.24 -7.24
N ILE A 243 -21.13 9.49 -7.08
CA ILE A 243 -21.95 9.04 -8.21
C ILE A 243 -22.45 10.27 -8.97
N ASN A 244 -22.07 10.39 -10.24
CA ASN A 244 -22.40 11.56 -11.05
C ASN A 244 -22.35 11.23 -12.54
N GLY A 245 -23.39 11.55 -13.31
CA GLY A 245 -23.52 11.17 -14.72
C GLY A 245 -24.44 9.96 -14.90
N LYS A 246 -24.26 9.19 -15.97
CA LYS A 246 -25.12 8.04 -16.29
C LYS A 246 -24.72 6.80 -15.52
N GLY A 247 -25.74 6.04 -15.09
CA GLY A 247 -25.50 4.78 -14.42
C GLY A 247 -26.77 3.97 -14.13
N LYS A 248 -26.57 2.76 -13.66
CA LYS A 248 -27.60 1.81 -13.26
C LYS A 248 -27.49 1.56 -11.75
N TYR A 249 -28.59 1.71 -11.03
CA TYR A 249 -28.68 1.39 -9.61
C TYR A 249 -29.65 0.24 -9.40
N ILE A 250 -29.19 -0.84 -8.80
CA ILE A 250 -29.96 -2.06 -8.52
C ILE A 250 -30.21 -2.12 -7.01
N TYR A 251 -31.48 -2.17 -6.63
CA TYR A 251 -31.92 -2.30 -5.25
C TYR A 251 -32.01 -3.76 -4.83
N THR A 252 -31.94 -4.04 -3.55
CA THR A 252 -32.01 -5.42 -3.01
C THR A 252 -33.37 -6.08 -3.21
N ASP A 253 -34.42 -5.30 -3.43
CA ASP A 253 -35.79 -5.77 -3.74
C ASP A 253 -36.00 -5.99 -5.25
N GLY A 254 -34.93 -5.94 -6.05
CA GLY A 254 -34.98 -6.15 -7.49
C GLY A 254 -35.40 -4.95 -8.34
N LYS A 255 -35.71 -3.82 -7.72
CA LYS A 255 -35.92 -2.57 -8.46
C LYS A 255 -34.62 -2.13 -9.13
N GLU A 256 -34.78 -1.47 -10.29
CA GLU A 256 -33.64 -0.92 -11.01
C GLU A 256 -33.92 0.52 -11.45
N TYR A 257 -32.95 1.40 -11.25
CA TYR A 257 -32.95 2.71 -11.89
C TYR A 257 -31.83 2.76 -12.91
N ASN A 258 -32.14 3.15 -14.13
CA ASN A 258 -31.17 3.38 -15.20
C ASN A 258 -31.38 4.80 -15.72
N GLY A 259 -30.40 5.67 -15.55
CA GLY A 259 -30.57 7.08 -15.89
C GLY A 259 -29.41 7.94 -15.39
N GLU A 260 -29.69 9.22 -15.28
CA GLU A 260 -28.73 10.21 -14.85
C GLU A 260 -28.73 10.40 -13.33
N PHE A 261 -27.55 10.70 -12.80
CA PHE A 261 -27.31 11.02 -11.41
C PHE A 261 -26.57 12.33 -11.27
N GLN A 262 -26.90 13.09 -10.26
CA GLN A 262 -26.16 14.27 -9.83
C GLN A 262 -25.95 14.23 -8.32
N LYS A 263 -24.68 14.28 -7.89
CA LYS A 263 -24.31 14.21 -6.46
C LYS A 263 -24.97 13.02 -5.72
N GLY A 264 -24.99 11.84 -6.35
CA GLY A 264 -25.55 10.62 -5.77
C GLY A 264 -27.09 10.52 -5.81
N LEU A 265 -27.78 11.51 -6.36
CA LEU A 265 -29.25 11.54 -6.45
C LEU A 265 -29.70 11.33 -7.89
N LYS A 266 -30.81 10.60 -8.10
CA LYS A 266 -31.45 10.50 -9.43
C LYS A 266 -31.78 11.89 -9.93
N HIS A 267 -31.33 12.20 -11.14
CA HIS A 267 -31.47 13.52 -11.77
C HIS A 267 -31.60 13.35 -13.28
N GLY A 268 -32.01 14.42 -14.02
CA GLY A 268 -32.12 14.34 -15.47
C GLY A 268 -33.09 13.27 -15.92
N PHE A 269 -32.83 12.64 -17.06
CA PHE A 269 -33.73 11.62 -17.62
C PHE A 269 -33.33 10.21 -17.10
N GLY A 270 -34.34 9.40 -16.74
CA GLY A 270 -34.09 8.04 -16.29
C GLY A 270 -35.36 7.21 -16.10
N ARG A 271 -35.16 5.89 -16.09
CA ARG A 271 -36.20 4.88 -15.92
C ARG A 271 -36.03 4.14 -14.60
N LEU A 272 -37.03 4.15 -13.75
CA LEU A 272 -37.16 3.31 -12.57
C LEU A 272 -38.12 2.16 -12.86
N SER A 273 -37.63 0.93 -12.85
CA SER A 273 -38.39 -0.30 -13.02
C SER A 273 -38.60 -0.96 -11.66
N TRP A 274 -39.83 -1.26 -11.29
CA TRP A 274 -40.18 -2.09 -10.12
C TRP A 274 -40.15 -3.58 -10.47
N ASN A 275 -40.51 -3.90 -11.71
CA ASN A 275 -40.45 -5.20 -12.38
C ASN A 275 -40.65 -5.00 -13.89
N ASN A 276 -40.77 -6.08 -14.66
CA ASN A 276 -40.96 -5.99 -16.11
C ASN A 276 -42.27 -5.30 -16.52
N ASP A 277 -43.31 -5.38 -15.70
CA ASP A 277 -44.66 -4.89 -16.00
C ASP A 277 -44.97 -3.56 -15.35
N LYS A 278 -43.99 -2.97 -14.62
CA LYS A 278 -44.21 -1.69 -13.93
C LYS A 278 -42.96 -0.86 -13.93
N TYR A 279 -43.00 0.29 -14.55
CA TYR A 279 -41.88 1.26 -14.53
C TYR A 279 -42.39 2.70 -14.67
N PHE A 280 -41.53 3.63 -14.26
CA PHE A 280 -41.64 5.06 -14.59
C PHE A 280 -40.45 5.44 -15.43
N GLU A 281 -40.68 6.17 -16.52
CA GLU A 281 -39.64 6.76 -17.39
C GLU A 281 -39.92 8.23 -17.59
N GLY A 282 -38.95 9.08 -17.35
CA GLY A 282 -39.12 10.52 -17.42
C GLY A 282 -38.01 11.28 -16.68
N PHE A 283 -38.31 12.55 -16.40
CA PHE A 283 -37.36 13.41 -15.73
C PHE A 283 -37.42 13.28 -14.21
N TRP A 284 -36.23 13.49 -13.59
CA TRP A 284 -35.98 13.38 -12.17
C TRP A 284 -35.24 14.61 -11.65
N ILE A 285 -35.60 15.07 -10.47
CA ILE A 285 -34.85 16.07 -9.69
C ILE A 285 -34.72 15.53 -8.24
N ASN A 286 -33.49 15.37 -7.76
CA ASN A 286 -33.20 14.98 -6.38
C ASN A 286 -34.02 13.78 -5.91
N ASN A 287 -33.93 12.65 -6.63
CA ASN A 287 -34.66 11.40 -6.40
C ASN A 287 -36.18 11.43 -6.61
N LYS A 288 -36.78 12.54 -7.04
CA LYS A 288 -38.20 12.69 -7.25
C LYS A 288 -38.51 12.89 -8.73
N GLN A 289 -39.61 12.25 -9.21
CA GLN A 289 -40.12 12.48 -10.54
C GLN A 289 -40.46 13.96 -10.72
N HIS A 290 -40.06 14.53 -11.85
CA HIS A 290 -40.29 15.95 -12.13
C HIS A 290 -40.34 16.19 -13.65
N GLY A 291 -41.15 17.17 -14.10
CA GLY A 291 -41.34 17.39 -15.53
C GLY A 291 -42.16 16.29 -16.20
N GLU A 292 -41.95 16.12 -17.51
CA GLU A 292 -42.66 15.09 -18.27
C GLU A 292 -42.21 13.68 -17.90
N GLY A 293 -43.18 12.76 -17.89
CA GLY A 293 -42.88 11.37 -17.64
C GLY A 293 -44.06 10.44 -17.98
N MET A 294 -43.72 9.17 -18.09
CA MET A 294 -44.60 8.09 -18.44
C MET A 294 -44.56 7.01 -17.38
N PHE A 295 -45.73 6.63 -16.90
CA PHE A 295 -45.92 5.47 -16.04
C PHE A 295 -46.46 4.32 -16.87
N TYR A 296 -45.83 3.18 -16.84
CA TYR A 296 -46.31 1.94 -17.45
C TYR A 296 -46.70 0.94 -16.36
N HIS A 297 -47.84 0.30 -16.50
CA HIS A 297 -48.28 -0.75 -15.59
C HIS A 297 -49.25 -1.71 -16.30
N ASN A 298 -48.88 -2.98 -16.43
CA ASN A 298 -49.72 -4.05 -17.00
C ASN A 298 -50.35 -3.67 -18.36
N GLY A 299 -49.55 -3.23 -19.32
CA GLY A 299 -50.00 -2.84 -20.66
C GLY A 299 -50.61 -1.45 -20.74
N LYS A 300 -50.87 -0.77 -19.61
CA LYS A 300 -51.42 0.58 -19.59
C LYS A 300 -50.35 1.64 -19.47
N ILE A 301 -50.46 2.69 -20.25
CA ILE A 301 -49.56 3.86 -20.24
C ILE A 301 -50.34 5.05 -19.69
N LEU A 302 -49.70 5.76 -18.76
CA LEU A 302 -50.18 7.02 -18.22
C LEU A 302 -49.07 8.07 -18.38
N LYS A 303 -49.27 9.05 -19.28
CA LYS A 303 -48.35 10.16 -19.46
C LYS A 303 -48.80 11.38 -18.67
N GLY A 304 -47.86 12.17 -18.19
CA GLY A 304 -48.21 13.36 -17.42
C GLY A 304 -47.04 14.22 -17.05
N ILE A 305 -47.34 15.36 -16.43
CA ILE A 305 -46.39 16.25 -15.81
C ILE A 305 -46.30 15.97 -14.33
N PHE A 306 -45.10 15.80 -13.84
CA PHE A 306 -44.81 15.49 -12.44
C PHE A 306 -44.15 16.68 -11.75
N ARG A 307 -44.43 16.90 -10.49
CA ARG A 307 -43.79 17.86 -9.62
C ARG A 307 -43.46 17.20 -8.29
N TYR A 308 -42.17 17.06 -8.01
CA TYR A 308 -41.61 16.44 -6.77
C TYR A 308 -42.26 15.11 -6.38
N GLY A 309 -42.49 14.22 -7.38
CA GLY A 309 -43.02 12.87 -7.19
C GLY A 309 -44.55 12.76 -7.29
N LYS A 310 -45.26 13.85 -7.54
CA LYS A 310 -46.72 13.84 -7.74
C LYS A 310 -47.06 14.23 -9.17
N MET A 311 -47.96 13.48 -9.82
CA MET A 311 -48.53 13.88 -11.09
C MET A 311 -49.46 15.07 -10.85
N ILE A 312 -49.23 16.17 -11.56
CA ILE A 312 -50.04 17.41 -11.47
C ILE A 312 -50.91 17.63 -12.69
N MET A 313 -50.59 16.97 -13.82
CA MET A 313 -51.33 17.05 -15.06
C MET A 313 -51.22 15.73 -15.82
N LYS A 314 -52.33 15.20 -16.34
CA LYS A 314 -52.32 14.08 -17.29
C LYS A 314 -52.17 14.63 -18.70
N ILE A 315 -51.34 13.98 -19.51
CA ILE A 315 -51.18 14.25 -20.94
C ILE A 315 -51.87 13.08 -21.66
N GLU A 316 -52.68 13.38 -22.63
CA GLU A 316 -53.39 12.38 -23.44
C GLU A 316 -52.43 11.58 -24.34
#